data_1bc50d0b6f7981e7d15f92f072e528a3
#
_entry.id   1bc50d0b6f7981e7d15f92f072e528a3
#
_cell.length_a   1.000
_cell.length_b   1.000
_cell.length_c   1.000
_cell.angle_alpha   90.00
_cell.angle_beta   90.00
_cell.angle_gamma   90.00
#
_symmetry.space_group_name_H-M   'P 1'
#
loop_
_entity.id
_entity.type
_entity.pdbx_description
1 polymer ?
#
loop_
_entity_poly.entity_id
_entity_poly.type
_entity_poly.pdbx_seq_one_letter_code
_entity_poly.pdbx_strand_id
1 'polypeptide(L)'
;MGREAETSPSLSLERRMRPELLRIGNEQSPVVVIDEFSGRLPEILAIAEGLAPFPALKNNYYPGLRRMIGAADEAANSYVEELCSAAAPFIGGAFDIADFSLIEASFSIVTTPPSQLSPPQRAPHFDSTDPKQYALLHYLSVPAASGTAFYRQRSTSIERVTEANVARFVTAAKSEAALLSPDSGYISGSDEFFEQIASVEAVPDRLLIYQGGLLHSGIIPATMSFSADPREGRLTTNLFVRGN
;
A
#
# COMPACT_ATOMS: atom_id res chain seq x y z
N MET A 1 28.26 53.34 17.36
CA MET A 1 26.84 53.10 17.01
C MET A 1 26.80 51.80 16.22
N GLY A 2 26.65 50.67 16.94
CA GLY A 2 26.54 49.35 16.36
C GLY A 2 25.09 49.09 16.01
N ARG A 3 24.83 48.57 14.79
CA ARG A 3 23.54 48.03 14.39
C ARG A 3 23.59 46.53 14.74
N GLU A 4 22.79 46.16 15.69
CA GLU A 4 22.48 44.73 15.96
C GLU A 4 21.63 44.23 14.78
N ALA A 5 22.10 43.16 14.15
CA ALA A 5 21.36 42.42 13.16
C ALA A 5 20.33 41.53 13.92
N GLU A 6 19.06 41.87 13.80
CA GLU A 6 17.96 41.02 14.19
C GLU A 6 17.95 39.74 13.32
N THR A 7 18.34 38.64 13.93
CA THR A 7 18.11 37.31 13.37
C THR A 7 16.63 36.96 13.53
N SER A 8 15.89 37.03 12.41
CA SER A 8 14.52 36.52 12.34
C SER A 8 14.50 35.03 12.72
N PRO A 9 13.62 34.59 13.62
CA PRO A 9 13.46 33.16 13.90
C PRO A 9 12.87 32.51 12.66
N SER A 10 13.60 31.55 12.09
CA SER A 10 13.08 30.62 11.10
C SER A 10 11.95 29.83 11.78
N LEU A 11 10.72 30.15 11.41
CA LEU A 11 9.55 29.32 11.71
C LEU A 11 9.73 28.00 10.97
N SER A 12 10.32 26.99 11.66
CA SER A 12 10.17 25.62 11.26
C SER A 12 8.68 25.28 11.36
N LEU A 13 7.99 25.18 10.21
CA LEU A 13 6.67 24.58 10.14
C LEU A 13 6.82 23.17 10.71
N GLU A 14 6.47 23.00 11.97
CA GLU A 14 6.35 21.67 12.58
C GLU A 14 5.37 20.88 11.74
N ARG A 15 5.90 19.89 11.06
CA ARG A 15 5.20 18.94 10.23
C ARG A 15 4.18 18.20 11.08
N ARG A 16 2.90 18.49 10.91
CA ARG A 16 1.82 17.83 11.64
C ARG A 16 1.33 16.61 10.86
N MET A 17 2.05 15.50 10.95
CA MET A 17 1.48 14.20 10.61
C MET A 17 0.19 14.01 11.41
N ARG A 18 -0.86 13.49 10.74
CA ARG A 18 -2.15 13.19 11.37
C ARG A 18 -2.38 11.69 11.38
N PRO A 19 -1.86 10.99 12.40
CA PRO A 19 -2.05 9.54 12.51
C PRO A 19 -3.46 9.20 13.01
N GLU A 20 -4.03 8.15 12.43
CA GLU A 20 -5.26 7.51 12.87
C GLU A 20 -5.02 6.00 12.98
N LEU A 21 -5.52 5.37 14.05
CA LEU A 21 -5.51 3.92 14.22
C LEU A 21 -6.94 3.38 14.06
N LEU A 22 -7.18 2.67 12.97
CA LEU A 22 -8.41 1.94 12.75
C LEU A 22 -8.32 0.53 13.33
N ARG A 23 -9.46 0.01 13.80
CA ARG A 23 -9.65 -1.39 14.19
C ARG A 23 -10.71 -1.98 13.27
N ILE A 24 -10.32 -2.87 12.36
CA ILE A 24 -11.18 -3.35 11.30
C ILE A 24 -11.59 -4.81 11.46
N GLY A 25 -12.75 -5.13 10.93
CA GLY A 25 -13.29 -6.49 10.94
C GLY A 25 -13.63 -7.03 12.33
N ASN A 26 -13.99 -8.31 12.37
CA ASN A 26 -14.30 -9.01 13.62
C ASN A 26 -13.04 -9.26 14.45
N GLU A 27 -11.89 -9.42 13.78
CA GLU A 27 -10.59 -9.63 14.45
C GLU A 27 -10.02 -8.33 15.02
N GLN A 28 -10.68 -7.17 14.81
CA GLN A 28 -10.21 -5.85 15.28
C GLN A 28 -8.76 -5.58 14.86
N SER A 29 -8.42 -5.99 13.63
CA SER A 29 -7.06 -5.85 13.10
C SER A 29 -6.65 -4.38 12.99
N PRO A 30 -5.45 -4.01 13.46
CA PRO A 30 -4.99 -2.63 13.38
C PRO A 30 -4.60 -2.26 11.94
N VAL A 31 -5.04 -1.05 11.54
CA VAL A 31 -4.62 -0.37 10.31
C VAL A 31 -4.27 1.05 10.69
N VAL A 32 -3.05 1.46 10.41
CA VAL A 32 -2.57 2.83 10.69
C VAL A 32 -2.68 3.66 9.41
N VAL A 33 -3.27 4.83 9.53
CA VAL A 33 -3.39 5.82 8.44
C VAL A 33 -2.71 7.10 8.88
N ILE A 34 -1.80 7.66 8.07
CA ILE A 34 -1.08 8.87 8.41
C ILE A 34 -1.13 9.83 7.24
N ASP A 35 -1.82 10.95 7.41
CA ASP A 35 -1.87 12.03 6.41
C ASP A 35 -0.65 12.93 6.49
N GLU A 36 -0.33 13.55 5.34
CA GLU A 36 0.81 14.47 5.22
C GLU A 36 2.12 13.84 5.73
N PHE A 37 2.30 12.55 5.42
CA PHE A 37 3.34 11.73 6.02
C PHE A 37 4.74 12.20 5.67
N SER A 38 5.04 12.41 4.38
CA SER A 38 6.39 12.80 3.95
C SER A 38 6.59 14.33 3.91
N GLY A 39 5.57 15.13 3.59
CA GLY A 39 5.67 16.57 3.34
C GLY A 39 6.66 16.92 2.21
N ARG A 40 7.13 15.92 1.45
CA ARG A 40 8.14 16.03 0.39
C ARG A 40 7.69 15.35 -0.90
N LEU A 41 6.37 15.27 -1.11
CA LEU A 41 5.79 14.57 -2.23
C LEU A 41 6.39 14.94 -3.60
N PRO A 42 6.66 16.22 -3.94
CA PRO A 42 7.26 16.59 -5.23
C PRO A 42 8.65 15.97 -5.45
N GLU A 43 9.46 15.87 -4.39
CA GLU A 43 10.80 15.29 -4.45
C GLU A 43 10.72 13.77 -4.66
N ILE A 44 9.80 13.10 -3.96
CA ILE A 44 9.58 11.65 -4.08
C ILE A 44 9.06 11.29 -5.48
N LEU A 45 8.17 12.11 -6.04
CA LEU A 45 7.71 11.96 -7.42
C LEU A 45 8.87 12.08 -8.41
N ALA A 46 9.74 13.06 -8.22
CA ALA A 46 10.93 13.24 -9.08
C ALA A 46 11.90 12.04 -8.99
N ILE A 47 12.06 11.43 -7.81
CA ILE A 47 12.84 10.19 -7.65
C ILE A 47 12.21 9.06 -8.47
N ALA A 48 10.89 8.85 -8.36
CA ALA A 48 10.19 7.81 -9.11
C ALA A 48 10.28 8.04 -10.63
N GLU A 49 10.14 9.28 -11.08
CA GLU A 49 10.32 9.67 -12.49
C GLU A 49 11.72 9.36 -13.01
N GLY A 50 12.75 9.65 -12.21
CA GLY A 50 14.14 9.35 -12.56
C GLY A 50 14.44 7.87 -12.70
N LEU A 51 13.60 7.00 -12.14
CA LEU A 51 13.71 5.54 -12.24
C LEU A 51 12.84 4.93 -13.34
N ALA A 52 12.06 5.72 -14.06
CA ALA A 52 11.25 5.25 -15.18
C ALA A 52 12.14 4.93 -16.43
N PRO A 53 11.70 4.02 -17.34
CA PRO A 53 10.47 3.25 -17.29
C PRO A 53 10.53 2.08 -16.29
N PHE A 54 9.39 1.78 -15.65
CA PHE A 54 9.32 0.64 -14.73
C PHE A 54 9.23 -0.68 -15.50
N PRO A 55 9.96 -1.73 -15.08
CA PRO A 55 9.95 -3.00 -15.77
C PRO A 55 8.65 -3.77 -15.55
N ALA A 56 8.22 -4.52 -16.57
CA ALA A 56 7.23 -5.56 -16.39
C ALA A 56 7.88 -6.76 -15.70
N LEU A 57 7.43 -7.09 -14.49
CA LEU A 57 7.91 -8.28 -13.79
C LEU A 57 7.17 -9.52 -14.28
N LYS A 58 7.91 -10.56 -14.66
CA LYS A 58 7.34 -11.86 -15.00
C LYS A 58 6.79 -12.53 -13.73
N ASN A 59 5.64 -13.22 -13.84
CA ASN A 59 4.99 -13.94 -12.73
C ASN A 59 4.58 -13.06 -11.54
N ASN A 60 4.23 -11.82 -11.80
CA ASN A 60 3.76 -10.88 -10.80
C ASN A 60 2.22 -10.88 -10.76
N TYR A 61 1.63 -11.03 -9.56
CA TYR A 61 0.19 -10.86 -9.34
C TYR A 61 -0.25 -9.39 -9.32
N TYR A 62 0.70 -8.45 -9.16
CA TYR A 62 0.39 -7.04 -9.19
C TYR A 62 -0.12 -6.60 -10.57
N PRO A 63 -1.24 -5.89 -10.68
CA PRO A 63 -1.84 -5.53 -11.97
C PRO A 63 -1.17 -4.29 -12.58
N GLY A 64 0.14 -4.36 -12.82
CA GLY A 64 0.90 -3.24 -13.34
C GLY A 64 2.40 -3.46 -13.31
N LEU A 65 3.13 -2.34 -13.24
CA LEU A 65 4.58 -2.30 -13.25
C LEU A 65 5.12 -2.04 -11.85
N ARG A 66 6.23 -2.71 -11.49
CA ARG A 66 6.94 -2.50 -10.22
C ARG A 66 8.42 -2.25 -10.50
N ARG A 67 8.96 -1.14 -9.99
CA ARG A 67 10.38 -0.84 -9.98
C ARG A 67 10.93 -1.09 -8.57
N MET A 68 11.57 -2.25 -8.42
CA MET A 68 12.25 -2.59 -7.16
C MET A 68 13.38 -1.58 -6.91
N ILE A 69 13.47 -1.09 -5.69
CA ILE A 69 14.54 -0.17 -5.26
C ILE A 69 15.74 -1.04 -4.90
N GLY A 70 16.83 -0.88 -5.68
CA GLY A 70 18.07 -1.64 -5.52
C GLY A 70 19.15 -0.81 -4.84
N ALA A 71 20.26 -1.45 -4.45
CA ALA A 71 21.36 -0.79 -3.76
C ALA A 71 21.99 0.40 -4.51
N ALA A 72 21.86 0.43 -5.84
CA ALA A 72 22.40 1.52 -6.68
C ALA A 72 21.45 2.74 -6.75
N ASP A 73 20.24 2.65 -6.26
CA ASP A 73 19.24 3.72 -6.32
C ASP A 73 19.35 4.64 -5.08
N GLU A 74 20.47 5.37 -4.92
CA GLU A 74 20.83 6.10 -3.71
C GLU A 74 19.71 7.03 -3.19
N ALA A 75 19.12 7.86 -4.06
CA ALA A 75 18.05 8.79 -3.65
C ALA A 75 16.79 8.05 -3.18
N ALA A 76 16.44 6.94 -3.84
CA ALA A 76 15.29 6.12 -3.45
C ALA A 76 15.55 5.37 -2.14
N ASN A 77 16.78 4.88 -1.91
CA ASN A 77 17.16 4.26 -0.65
C ASN A 77 17.11 5.25 0.51
N SER A 78 17.63 6.47 0.33
CA SER A 78 17.52 7.52 1.35
C SER A 78 16.06 7.81 1.72
N TYR A 79 15.18 7.92 0.73
CA TYR A 79 13.74 8.07 0.95
C TYR A 79 13.14 6.89 1.73
N VAL A 80 13.50 5.65 1.40
CA VAL A 80 13.01 4.44 2.08
C VAL A 80 13.48 4.40 3.53
N GLU A 81 14.73 4.74 3.80
CA GLU A 81 15.30 4.83 5.16
C GLU A 81 14.57 5.88 6.01
N GLU A 82 14.33 7.06 5.44
CA GLU A 82 13.57 8.13 6.10
C GLU A 82 12.13 7.70 6.38
N LEU A 83 11.47 7.03 5.42
CA LEU A 83 10.11 6.51 5.58
C LEU A 83 10.05 5.48 6.70
N CYS A 84 10.94 4.49 6.71
CA CYS A 84 11.03 3.48 7.76
C CYS A 84 11.26 4.11 9.13
N SER A 85 12.19 5.05 9.23
CA SER A 85 12.51 5.76 10.47
C SER A 85 11.31 6.55 11.00
N ALA A 86 10.61 7.28 10.11
CA ALA A 86 9.42 8.05 10.50
C ALA A 86 8.21 7.16 10.84
N ALA A 87 8.08 5.98 10.22
CA ALA A 87 7.00 5.03 10.48
C ALA A 87 7.20 4.20 11.75
N ALA A 88 8.44 4.04 12.23
CA ALA A 88 8.79 3.15 13.33
C ALA A 88 7.95 3.35 14.62
N PRO A 89 7.71 4.58 15.13
CA PRO A 89 6.90 4.75 16.34
C PRO A 89 5.44 4.31 16.15
N PHE A 90 4.90 4.43 14.93
CA PHE A 90 3.52 4.01 14.63
C PHE A 90 3.42 2.49 14.49
N ILE A 91 4.44 1.85 13.89
CA ILE A 91 4.54 0.39 13.82
C ILE A 91 4.64 -0.18 15.24
N GLY A 92 5.56 0.36 16.06
CA GLY A 92 5.72 -0.06 17.45
C GLY A 92 4.44 0.06 18.26
N GLY A 93 3.79 1.22 18.19
CA GLY A 93 2.58 1.49 18.97
C GLY A 93 1.32 0.72 18.52
N ALA A 94 1.19 0.42 17.22
CA ALA A 94 0.01 -0.26 16.69
C ALA A 94 0.11 -1.78 16.75
N PHE A 95 1.33 -2.33 16.62
CA PHE A 95 1.55 -3.77 16.44
C PHE A 95 2.41 -4.41 17.55
N ASP A 96 2.79 -3.63 18.56
CA ASP A 96 3.63 -4.10 19.69
C ASP A 96 4.96 -4.71 19.23
N ILE A 97 5.68 -3.99 18.36
CA ILE A 97 6.97 -4.41 17.81
C ILE A 97 8.04 -3.42 18.25
N ALA A 98 9.13 -3.92 18.84
CA ALA A 98 10.23 -3.09 19.28
C ALA A 98 11.14 -2.61 18.14
N ASP A 99 11.32 -3.44 17.12
CA ASP A 99 12.19 -3.17 15.97
C ASP A 99 11.75 -3.99 14.76
N PHE A 100 12.16 -3.59 13.56
CA PHE A 100 11.87 -4.31 12.31
C PHE A 100 12.99 -4.13 11.29
N SER A 101 13.03 -5.03 10.32
CA SER A 101 13.92 -4.97 9.16
C SER A 101 13.14 -4.85 7.86
N LEU A 102 13.68 -4.09 6.91
CA LEU A 102 13.15 -3.98 5.57
C LEU A 102 13.35 -5.29 4.82
N ILE A 103 12.29 -5.81 4.20
CA ILE A 103 12.34 -6.98 3.31
C ILE A 103 12.56 -6.50 1.88
N GLU A 104 11.71 -5.60 1.40
CA GLU A 104 11.79 -5.03 0.05
C GLU A 104 11.09 -3.67 -0.02
N ALA A 105 11.47 -2.87 -1.00
CA ALA A 105 10.81 -1.62 -1.35
C ALA A 105 10.68 -1.50 -2.88
N SER A 106 9.59 -0.90 -3.34
CA SER A 106 9.35 -0.67 -4.76
C SER A 106 8.44 0.53 -5.03
N PHE A 107 8.65 1.20 -6.16
CA PHE A 107 7.61 2.02 -6.78
C PHE A 107 6.71 1.14 -7.64
N SER A 108 5.40 1.35 -7.57
CA SER A 108 4.42 0.53 -8.28
C SER A 108 3.37 1.40 -8.97
N ILE A 109 3.07 1.07 -10.23
CA ILE A 109 2.06 1.78 -11.05
C ILE A 109 1.06 0.76 -11.57
N VAL A 110 -0.24 1.01 -11.36
CA VAL A 110 -1.31 0.18 -11.93
C VAL A 110 -1.49 0.51 -13.41
N THR A 111 -1.23 -0.46 -14.28
CA THR A 111 -1.30 -0.28 -15.75
C THR A 111 -2.20 -1.28 -16.46
N THR A 112 -2.72 -2.27 -15.75
CA THR A 112 -3.57 -3.31 -16.37
C THR A 112 -5.03 -2.84 -16.39
N PRO A 113 -5.64 -2.65 -17.57
CA PRO A 113 -7.06 -2.30 -17.66
C PRO A 113 -7.96 -3.42 -17.11
N PRO A 114 -9.18 -3.12 -16.62
CA PRO A 114 -10.08 -4.12 -16.03
C PRO A 114 -10.33 -5.35 -16.93
N SER A 115 -10.41 -5.16 -18.24
CA SER A 115 -10.64 -6.25 -19.22
C SER A 115 -9.45 -7.21 -19.40
N GLN A 116 -8.26 -6.83 -18.93
CA GLN A 116 -7.04 -7.63 -19.08
C GLN A 116 -6.59 -8.31 -17.78
N LEU A 117 -7.37 -8.16 -16.70
CA LEU A 117 -7.06 -8.79 -15.42
C LEU A 117 -7.16 -10.31 -15.50
N SER A 118 -6.16 -10.98 -14.96
CA SER A 118 -6.25 -12.41 -14.65
C SER A 118 -7.22 -12.66 -13.48
N PRO A 119 -7.81 -13.86 -13.36
CA PRO A 119 -8.75 -14.14 -12.26
C PRO A 119 -8.22 -13.81 -10.85
N PRO A 120 -6.95 -14.11 -10.49
CA PRO A 120 -6.42 -13.72 -9.17
C PRO A 120 -6.32 -12.21 -8.94
N GLN A 121 -6.19 -11.40 -9.99
CA GLN A 121 -6.11 -9.94 -9.89
C GLN A 121 -7.47 -9.26 -9.68
N ARG A 122 -8.57 -10.01 -9.82
CA ARG A 122 -9.94 -9.54 -9.62
C ARG A 122 -10.44 -9.75 -8.19
N ALA A 123 -9.70 -10.52 -7.39
CA ALA A 123 -10.06 -10.88 -6.02
C ALA A 123 -9.11 -10.22 -5.01
N PRO A 124 -9.54 -10.08 -3.74
CA PRO A 124 -8.65 -9.71 -2.65
C PRO A 124 -7.53 -10.73 -2.48
N HIS A 125 -6.36 -10.23 -2.08
CA HIS A 125 -5.17 -11.03 -1.82
C HIS A 125 -4.61 -10.75 -0.42
N PHE A 126 -3.61 -11.49 -0.04
CA PHE A 126 -2.75 -11.27 1.11
C PHE A 126 -1.29 -11.30 0.66
N ASP A 127 -0.40 -10.62 1.37
CA ASP A 127 1.01 -10.52 1.01
C ASP A 127 1.83 -11.66 1.62
N SER A 128 1.50 -12.07 2.86
CA SER A 128 2.24 -13.07 3.60
C SER A 128 1.40 -13.74 4.67
N THR A 129 1.73 -15.00 5.00
CA THR A 129 1.20 -15.71 6.18
C THR A 129 2.03 -15.46 7.44
N ASP A 130 3.20 -14.82 7.33
CA ASP A 130 4.03 -14.46 8.49
C ASP A 130 3.33 -13.38 9.32
N PRO A 131 2.97 -13.66 10.58
CA PRO A 131 2.29 -12.69 11.44
C PRO A 131 3.12 -11.45 11.77
N LYS A 132 4.43 -11.51 11.52
CA LYS A 132 5.36 -10.40 11.75
C LYS A 132 5.65 -9.60 10.49
N GLN A 133 5.05 -9.90 9.35
CA GLN A 133 5.23 -9.12 8.12
C GLN A 133 4.15 -8.05 8.00
N TYR A 134 4.59 -6.84 7.70
CA TYR A 134 3.74 -5.64 7.56
C TYR A 134 3.99 -4.98 6.22
N ALA A 135 2.92 -4.46 5.63
CA ALA A 135 2.94 -3.64 4.43
C ALA A 135 2.87 -2.15 4.81
N LEU A 136 3.73 -1.35 4.21
CA LEU A 136 3.71 0.10 4.25
C LEU A 136 3.41 0.58 2.83
N LEU A 137 2.24 1.19 2.64
CA LEU A 137 1.78 1.68 1.35
C LEU A 137 1.72 3.21 1.39
N HIS A 138 2.63 3.87 0.68
CA HIS A 138 2.64 5.32 0.58
C HIS A 138 2.03 5.76 -0.77
N TYR A 139 0.92 6.48 -0.71
CA TYR A 139 0.25 7.00 -1.90
C TYR A 139 0.95 8.24 -2.41
N LEU A 140 1.39 8.23 -3.66
CA LEU A 140 2.14 9.35 -4.27
C LEU A 140 1.31 10.11 -5.29
N SER A 141 1.01 9.49 -6.44
CA SER A 141 0.10 10.04 -7.45
C SER A 141 -1.11 9.12 -7.54
N VAL A 142 -2.26 9.60 -7.14
CA VAL A 142 -3.46 8.76 -7.02
C VAL A 142 -4.69 9.48 -7.57
N PRO A 143 -5.53 8.81 -8.38
CA PRO A 143 -6.78 9.37 -8.85
C PRO A 143 -7.80 9.46 -7.72
N ALA A 144 -8.74 10.39 -7.83
CA ALA A 144 -9.89 10.45 -6.94
C ALA A 144 -10.65 9.10 -6.93
N ALA A 145 -11.31 8.80 -5.82
CA ALA A 145 -12.06 7.57 -5.57
C ALA A 145 -11.23 6.27 -5.66
N SER A 146 -9.90 6.37 -5.62
CA SER A 146 -9.03 5.20 -5.43
C SER A 146 -8.71 4.98 -3.95
N GLY A 147 -8.14 3.81 -3.63
CA GLY A 147 -7.81 3.49 -2.24
C GLY A 147 -7.30 2.07 -2.05
N THR A 148 -7.42 1.61 -0.81
CA THR A 148 -7.24 0.21 -0.42
C THR A 148 -8.46 -0.23 0.38
N ALA A 149 -9.05 -1.36 0.01
CA ALA A 149 -10.15 -1.98 0.74
C ALA A 149 -9.69 -3.29 1.39
N PHE A 150 -10.28 -3.60 2.54
CA PHE A 150 -10.04 -4.81 3.32
C PHE A 150 -11.28 -5.69 3.28
N TYR A 151 -11.07 -7.00 3.31
CA TYR A 151 -12.14 -7.95 3.01
C TYR A 151 -12.20 -9.12 3.99
N ARG A 152 -13.39 -9.72 4.04
CA ARG A 152 -13.66 -11.04 4.61
C ARG A 152 -14.12 -11.97 3.51
N GLN A 153 -13.51 -13.14 3.36
CA GLN A 153 -14.04 -14.18 2.47
C GLN A 153 -15.31 -14.77 3.10
N ARG A 154 -16.45 -14.71 2.39
CA ARG A 154 -17.76 -15.10 2.96
C ARG A 154 -17.84 -16.58 3.32
N SER A 155 -17.33 -17.46 2.44
CA SER A 155 -17.41 -18.93 2.61
C SER A 155 -16.59 -19.46 3.79
N THR A 156 -15.49 -18.77 4.15
CA THR A 156 -14.57 -19.20 5.21
C THR A 156 -14.58 -18.30 6.43
N SER A 157 -15.18 -17.09 6.33
CA SER A 157 -15.12 -16.02 7.34
C SER A 157 -13.68 -15.54 7.64
N ILE A 158 -12.71 -15.81 6.77
CA ILE A 158 -11.32 -15.39 6.93
C ILE A 158 -11.18 -13.91 6.53
N GLU A 159 -10.61 -13.10 7.43
CA GLU A 159 -10.20 -11.72 7.22
C GLU A 159 -8.68 -11.61 7.10
N ARG A 160 -7.97 -12.47 7.83
CA ARG A 160 -6.51 -12.54 7.86
C ARG A 160 -6.05 -13.97 7.59
N VAL A 161 -5.22 -14.09 6.55
CA VAL A 161 -4.63 -15.39 6.17
C VAL A 161 -3.39 -15.64 7.03
N THR A 162 -3.31 -16.86 7.56
CA THR A 162 -2.23 -17.35 8.41
C THR A 162 -1.80 -18.74 7.93
N GLU A 163 -0.67 -19.25 8.41
CA GLU A 163 -0.26 -20.62 8.10
C GLU A 163 -1.33 -21.67 8.44
N ALA A 164 -2.10 -21.45 9.52
CA ALA A 164 -3.13 -22.37 9.96
C ALA A 164 -4.36 -22.40 9.04
N ASN A 165 -4.67 -21.34 8.31
CA ASN A 165 -5.90 -21.23 7.52
C ASN A 165 -5.67 -21.06 6.02
N VAL A 166 -4.43 -20.83 5.54
CA VAL A 166 -4.11 -20.55 4.13
C VAL A 166 -4.62 -21.66 3.19
N ALA A 167 -4.51 -22.91 3.56
CA ALA A 167 -5.00 -24.02 2.71
C ALA A 167 -6.52 -23.94 2.51
N ARG A 168 -7.28 -23.60 3.55
CA ARG A 168 -8.74 -23.43 3.48
C ARG A 168 -9.10 -22.21 2.64
N PHE A 169 -8.42 -21.08 2.85
CA PHE A 169 -8.60 -19.86 2.05
C PHE A 169 -8.36 -20.14 0.57
N VAL A 170 -7.20 -20.70 0.21
CA VAL A 170 -6.80 -20.95 -1.19
C VAL A 170 -7.73 -21.93 -1.88
N THR A 171 -8.20 -22.97 -1.19
CA THR A 171 -9.15 -23.94 -1.76
C THR A 171 -10.47 -23.25 -2.10
N ALA A 172 -11.04 -22.46 -1.20
CA ALA A 172 -12.26 -21.71 -1.44
C ALA A 172 -12.05 -20.68 -2.57
N ALA A 173 -10.99 -19.88 -2.49
CA ALA A 173 -10.69 -18.83 -3.48
C ALA A 173 -10.53 -19.39 -4.91
N LYS A 174 -9.93 -20.57 -5.09
CA LYS A 174 -9.84 -21.22 -6.41
C LYS A 174 -11.22 -21.60 -6.96
N SER A 175 -12.10 -22.12 -6.11
CA SER A 175 -13.47 -22.50 -6.52
C SER A 175 -14.30 -21.26 -6.87
N GLU A 176 -14.17 -20.19 -6.07
CA GLU A 176 -14.86 -18.91 -6.23
C GLU A 176 -14.37 -18.17 -7.47
N ALA A 177 -13.05 -18.14 -7.71
CA ALA A 177 -12.46 -17.52 -8.90
C ALA A 177 -12.95 -18.14 -10.22
N ALA A 178 -13.28 -19.43 -10.22
CA ALA A 178 -13.84 -20.10 -11.39
C ALA A 178 -15.28 -19.63 -11.74
N LEU A 179 -15.96 -19.01 -10.78
CA LEU A 179 -17.32 -18.48 -10.92
C LEU A 179 -17.35 -16.97 -11.24
N LEU A 180 -16.21 -16.28 -11.07
CA LEU A 180 -16.12 -14.85 -11.40
C LEU A 180 -16.35 -14.61 -12.88
N SER A 181 -17.21 -13.63 -13.20
CA SER A 181 -17.38 -13.18 -14.56
C SER A 181 -16.05 -12.67 -15.14
N PRO A 182 -15.72 -13.00 -16.42
CA PRO A 182 -14.59 -12.40 -17.10
C PRO A 182 -14.62 -10.85 -17.12
N ASP A 183 -15.81 -10.26 -17.01
CA ASP A 183 -16.05 -8.83 -17.06
C ASP A 183 -16.09 -8.15 -15.68
N SER A 184 -15.86 -8.88 -14.58
CA SER A 184 -15.98 -8.33 -13.22
C SER A 184 -14.99 -7.18 -12.91
N GLY A 185 -13.88 -7.06 -13.64
CA GLY A 185 -12.91 -5.99 -13.41
C GLY A 185 -12.19 -6.11 -12.06
N TYR A 186 -11.72 -4.96 -11.53
CA TYR A 186 -11.21 -4.86 -10.17
C TYR A 186 -12.36 -4.97 -9.16
N ILE A 187 -12.15 -5.68 -8.07
CA ILE A 187 -13.18 -5.73 -7.02
C ILE A 187 -13.43 -4.32 -6.47
N SER A 188 -14.72 -3.97 -6.34
CA SER A 188 -15.17 -2.68 -5.82
C SER A 188 -16.37 -2.92 -4.91
N GLY A 189 -16.23 -2.60 -3.63
CA GLY A 189 -17.24 -2.93 -2.63
C GLY A 189 -17.30 -4.43 -2.32
N SER A 190 -18.43 -4.87 -1.77
CA SER A 190 -18.71 -6.27 -1.50
C SER A 190 -19.26 -6.96 -2.75
N ASP A 191 -18.94 -8.25 -2.91
CA ASP A 191 -19.50 -9.11 -3.93
C ASP A 191 -20.10 -10.40 -3.34
N GLU A 192 -20.34 -11.40 -4.18
CA GLU A 192 -20.89 -12.70 -3.79
C GLU A 192 -19.93 -13.47 -2.88
N PHE A 193 -18.60 -13.34 -3.07
CA PHE A 193 -17.57 -14.12 -2.38
C PHE A 193 -16.88 -13.35 -1.26
N PHE A 194 -16.79 -12.02 -1.37
CA PHE A 194 -16.06 -11.18 -0.45
C PHE A 194 -16.94 -10.04 0.09
N GLU A 195 -16.89 -9.86 1.38
CA GLU A 195 -17.47 -8.73 2.08
C GLU A 195 -16.40 -7.68 2.33
N GLN A 196 -16.60 -6.45 1.84
CA GLN A 196 -15.73 -5.32 2.20
C GLN A 196 -16.00 -4.94 3.66
N ILE A 197 -15.00 -5.10 4.53
CA ILE A 197 -15.12 -4.80 5.97
C ILE A 197 -14.61 -3.41 6.34
N ALA A 198 -13.73 -2.84 5.51
CA ALA A 198 -13.24 -1.47 5.64
C ALA A 198 -12.65 -0.97 4.33
N SER A 199 -12.44 0.33 4.22
CA SER A 199 -11.66 0.95 3.15
C SER A 199 -10.96 2.20 3.63
N VAL A 200 -9.81 2.50 3.02
CA VAL A 200 -9.05 3.74 3.20
C VAL A 200 -8.89 4.39 1.84
N GLU A 201 -9.34 5.63 1.74
CA GLU A 201 -9.19 6.43 0.52
C GLU A 201 -7.72 6.75 0.26
N ALA A 202 -7.29 6.67 -0.99
CA ALA A 202 -5.97 7.12 -1.40
C ALA A 202 -5.94 8.65 -1.48
N VAL A 203 -5.10 9.24 -0.66
CA VAL A 203 -4.80 10.68 -0.66
C VAL A 203 -3.30 10.84 -0.91
N PRO A 204 -2.87 11.77 -1.77
CA PRO A 204 -1.43 12.02 -1.96
C PRO A 204 -0.73 12.30 -0.63
N ASP A 205 0.46 11.74 -0.44
CA ASP A 205 1.26 11.80 0.80
C ASP A 205 0.63 11.13 2.02
N ARG A 206 -0.35 10.22 1.85
CA ARG A 206 -0.87 9.36 2.91
C ARG A 206 -0.09 8.06 2.98
N LEU A 207 0.34 7.68 4.18
CA LEU A 207 0.91 6.36 4.48
C LEU A 207 -0.16 5.47 5.12
N LEU A 208 -0.25 4.24 4.64
CA LEU A 208 -1.09 3.17 5.19
C LEU A 208 -0.19 2.03 5.67
N ILE A 209 -0.40 1.54 6.92
CA ILE A 209 0.37 0.43 7.49
C ILE A 209 -0.60 -0.64 7.98
N TYR A 210 -0.39 -1.89 7.57
CA TYR A 210 -1.22 -3.02 7.97
C TYR A 210 -0.43 -4.34 7.92
N GLN A 211 -0.95 -5.37 8.61
CA GLN A 211 -0.34 -6.70 8.60
C GLN A 211 -0.53 -7.39 7.25
N GLY A 212 0.53 -7.97 6.70
CA GLY A 212 0.53 -8.59 5.37
C GLY A 212 -0.43 -9.75 5.17
N GLY A 213 -0.92 -10.35 6.25
CA GLY A 213 -1.94 -11.40 6.18
C GLY A 213 -3.37 -10.91 5.97
N LEU A 214 -3.67 -9.63 6.15
CA LEU A 214 -5.01 -9.09 5.91
C LEU A 214 -5.41 -9.22 4.45
N LEU A 215 -6.63 -9.72 4.20
CA LEU A 215 -7.20 -9.74 2.86
C LEU A 215 -7.49 -8.32 2.40
N HIS A 216 -6.87 -7.90 1.31
CA HIS A 216 -7.00 -6.55 0.79
C HIS A 216 -6.93 -6.50 -0.74
N SER A 217 -7.37 -5.38 -1.30
CA SER A 217 -7.23 -5.05 -2.72
C SER A 217 -7.17 -3.53 -2.91
N GLY A 218 -6.49 -3.09 -3.96
CA GLY A 218 -6.58 -1.71 -4.40
C GLY A 218 -7.97 -1.39 -4.93
N ILE A 219 -8.55 -0.27 -4.51
CA ILE A 219 -9.73 0.31 -5.16
C ILE A 219 -9.24 1.05 -6.40
N ILE A 220 -9.55 0.51 -7.56
CA ILE A 220 -9.07 1.00 -8.87
C ILE A 220 -10.27 1.48 -9.70
N PRO A 221 -10.48 2.80 -9.83
CA PRO A 221 -11.57 3.32 -10.64
C PRO A 221 -11.41 2.91 -12.11
N ALA A 222 -12.47 2.39 -12.72
CA ALA A 222 -12.43 1.98 -14.13
C ALA A 222 -12.12 3.14 -15.11
N THR A 223 -12.36 4.36 -14.67
CA THR A 223 -12.15 5.60 -15.45
C THR A 223 -10.78 6.22 -15.28
N MET A 224 -9.90 5.63 -14.43
CA MET A 224 -8.55 6.18 -14.25
C MET A 224 -7.68 6.00 -15.50
N SER A 225 -6.62 6.78 -15.59
CA SER A 225 -5.53 6.53 -16.54
C SER A 225 -4.76 5.27 -16.12
N PHE A 226 -4.58 4.32 -17.05
CA PHE A 226 -3.70 3.15 -16.87
C PHE A 226 -2.31 3.43 -17.47
N SER A 227 -1.88 4.70 -17.45
CA SER A 227 -0.58 5.13 -17.93
C SER A 227 0.56 4.50 -17.12
N ALA A 228 1.64 4.17 -17.81
CA ALA A 228 2.90 3.73 -17.20
C ALA A 228 3.80 4.91 -16.78
N ASP A 229 3.40 6.14 -17.08
CA ASP A 229 4.11 7.35 -16.67
C ASP A 229 3.85 7.62 -15.16
N PRO A 230 4.89 7.74 -14.32
CA PRO A 230 4.75 8.07 -12.90
C PRO A 230 3.97 9.35 -12.60
N ARG A 231 3.90 10.28 -13.55
CA ARG A 231 3.17 11.56 -13.42
C ARG A 231 1.67 11.42 -13.61
N GLU A 232 1.25 10.43 -14.41
CA GLU A 232 -0.14 10.26 -14.84
C GLU A 232 -0.81 9.03 -14.22
N GLY A 233 -0.03 7.98 -13.95
CA GLY A 233 -0.50 6.71 -13.43
C GLY A 233 -0.79 6.77 -11.93
N ARG A 234 -1.53 5.76 -11.44
CA ARG A 234 -1.68 5.54 -10.00
C ARG A 234 -0.37 4.99 -9.43
N LEU A 235 0.43 5.90 -8.87
CA LEU A 235 1.75 5.60 -8.32
C LEU A 235 1.71 5.47 -6.80
N THR A 236 2.31 4.40 -6.30
CA THR A 236 2.53 4.16 -4.86
C THR A 236 3.96 3.70 -4.60
N THR A 237 4.47 3.95 -3.38
CA THR A 237 5.61 3.19 -2.86
C THR A 237 5.07 2.07 -1.98
N ASN A 238 5.55 0.86 -2.19
CA ASN A 238 5.22 -0.30 -1.38
C ASN A 238 6.48 -0.82 -0.70
N LEU A 239 6.44 -0.90 0.63
CA LEU A 239 7.49 -1.52 1.42
C LEU A 239 6.90 -2.71 2.17
N PHE A 240 7.71 -3.76 2.30
CA PHE A 240 7.44 -4.85 3.24
C PHE A 240 8.52 -4.85 4.31
N VAL A 241 8.08 -4.90 5.56
CA VAL A 241 8.98 -4.97 6.72
C VAL A 241 8.62 -6.18 7.57
N ARG A 242 9.58 -6.69 8.32
CA ARG A 242 9.39 -7.79 9.25
C ARG A 242 9.80 -7.37 10.66
N GLY A 243 8.88 -7.48 11.62
CA GLY A 243 9.15 -7.29 13.03
C GLY A 243 10.11 -8.36 13.58
N ASN A 244 11.02 -7.96 14.41
CA ASN A 244 12.04 -8.82 15.03
C ASN A 244 11.51 -9.48 16.31
#